data_6f0add62dbb51aea24c687005cdd8450
#
_entry.id   6f0add62dbb51aea24c687005cdd8450
#
_cell.length_a   1.000
_cell.length_b   1.000
_cell.length_c   1.000
_cell.angle_alpha   90.00
_cell.angle_beta   90.00
_cell.angle_gamma   90.00
#
_symmetry.space_group_name_H-M   'P 1'
#
loop_
_entity.id
_entity.type
_entity.pdbx_description
1 polymer ?
#
loop_
_entity_poly.entity_id
_entity_poly.type
_entity_poly.pdbx_seq_one_letter_code
_entity_poly.pdbx_strand_id
1 'polypeptide(L)'
;MEHEQVEKYESEESSENHEPLTATKSLEQSVSLPREIFVIGLICMAQWTTQMGLGQCIAILHVISDHFDITDPGVEAWLIAGYSLTVGTFILFSGRIGDLFGWRNMLVIGYVWFAVWSIVAGLSWYSNHVLFVFARIFQGIGPAICLPNGLALLGALYGPGKRKNMAFAAFGACAPVGSVCGSLFAGLWALTWWPCEYSRMVCGGCVGWCQR
;
A
#
# COMPACT_ATOMS: atom_id res chain seq x y z
N MET A 1 -27.50 -26.98 -45.87
CA MET A 1 -26.06 -26.65 -45.74
C MET A 1 -25.82 -25.46 -44.81
N GLU A 2 -26.61 -24.38 -44.91
CA GLU A 2 -26.42 -23.20 -44.06
C GLU A 2 -26.88 -23.40 -42.60
N HIS A 3 -28.00 -24.12 -42.41
CA HIS A 3 -28.48 -24.46 -41.06
C HIS A 3 -27.58 -25.40 -40.28
N GLU A 4 -26.89 -26.32 -40.94
CA GLU A 4 -25.99 -27.29 -40.34
C GLU A 4 -24.65 -26.64 -39.92
N GLN A 5 -24.25 -25.58 -40.56
CA GLN A 5 -23.07 -24.76 -40.20
C GLN A 5 -23.34 -23.89 -38.96
N VAL A 6 -24.54 -23.33 -38.82
CA VAL A 6 -24.94 -22.52 -37.68
C VAL A 6 -25.02 -23.37 -36.42
N GLU A 7 -25.65 -24.57 -36.53
CA GLU A 7 -25.76 -25.51 -35.40
C GLU A 7 -24.41 -26.02 -34.90
N LYS A 8 -23.44 -26.19 -35.83
CA LYS A 8 -22.07 -26.57 -35.48
C LYS A 8 -21.30 -25.43 -34.81
N TYR A 9 -21.51 -24.17 -35.22
CA TYR A 9 -20.93 -23.00 -34.61
C TYR A 9 -21.47 -22.77 -33.20
N GLU A 10 -22.78 -22.92 -32.96
CA GLU A 10 -23.40 -22.80 -31.64
C GLU A 10 -22.97 -23.93 -30.70
N SER A 11 -22.71 -25.14 -31.21
CA SER A 11 -22.20 -26.27 -30.42
C SER A 11 -20.73 -26.11 -30.04
N GLU A 12 -19.90 -25.53 -30.91
CA GLU A 12 -18.49 -25.23 -30.62
C GLU A 12 -18.34 -24.06 -29.63
N GLU A 13 -19.15 -23.00 -29.77
CA GLU A 13 -19.17 -21.86 -28.85
C GLU A 13 -19.68 -22.24 -27.46
N SER A 14 -20.63 -23.17 -27.38
CA SER A 14 -21.15 -23.71 -26.13
C SER A 14 -20.14 -24.63 -25.41
N SER A 15 -19.30 -25.34 -26.13
CA SER A 15 -18.25 -26.21 -25.55
C SER A 15 -17.03 -25.38 -25.08
N GLU A 16 -16.68 -24.33 -25.81
CA GLU A 16 -15.54 -23.46 -25.46
C GLU A 16 -15.82 -22.62 -24.20
N ASN A 17 -17.07 -22.23 -23.97
CA ASN A 17 -17.49 -21.50 -22.76
C ASN A 17 -17.58 -22.35 -21.48
N HIS A 18 -17.58 -23.69 -21.57
CA HIS A 18 -17.69 -24.57 -20.40
C HIS A 18 -16.35 -25.00 -19.79
N GLU A 19 -15.23 -24.94 -20.52
CA GLU A 19 -13.92 -25.38 -20.02
C GLU A 19 -13.27 -24.44 -18.98
N PRO A 20 -13.31 -23.10 -19.09
CA PRO A 20 -12.68 -22.25 -18.09
C PRO A 20 -13.40 -22.23 -16.74
N LEU A 21 -14.70 -22.52 -16.70
CA LEU A 21 -15.49 -22.52 -15.46
C LEU A 21 -15.23 -23.76 -14.58
N THR A 22 -14.88 -24.89 -15.16
CA THR A 22 -14.55 -26.12 -14.42
C THR A 22 -13.13 -26.10 -13.89
N ALA A 23 -12.18 -25.54 -14.63
CA ALA A 23 -10.79 -25.40 -14.21
C ALA A 23 -10.65 -24.41 -13.03
N THR A 24 -11.38 -23.29 -13.05
CA THR A 24 -11.42 -22.33 -11.93
C THR A 24 -12.09 -22.90 -10.68
N LYS A 25 -13.15 -23.69 -10.81
CA LYS A 25 -13.78 -24.38 -9.68
C LYS A 25 -12.90 -25.42 -9.02
N SER A 26 -12.05 -26.12 -9.78
CA SER A 26 -11.13 -27.12 -9.23
C SER A 26 -9.95 -26.49 -8.47
N LEU A 27 -9.52 -25.28 -8.82
CA LEU A 27 -8.51 -24.52 -8.07
C LEU A 27 -9.08 -23.95 -6.78
N GLU A 28 -10.33 -23.54 -6.76
CA GLU A 28 -11.04 -23.02 -5.60
C GLU A 28 -11.26 -24.10 -4.50
N GLN A 29 -11.38 -25.38 -4.90
CA GLN A 29 -11.59 -26.49 -3.96
C GLN A 29 -10.30 -27.05 -3.33
N SER A 30 -9.10 -26.70 -3.81
CA SER A 30 -7.85 -27.32 -3.37
C SER A 30 -7.06 -26.51 -2.33
N VAL A 31 -7.47 -25.29 -2.02
CA VAL A 31 -6.76 -24.45 -1.03
C VAL A 31 -7.43 -24.57 0.34
N SER A 32 -6.68 -25.07 1.32
CA SER A 32 -7.13 -25.10 2.72
C SER A 32 -7.54 -23.70 3.19
N LEU A 33 -8.73 -23.55 3.77
CA LEU A 33 -9.28 -22.28 4.30
C LEU A 33 -8.26 -21.42 5.07
N PRO A 34 -7.39 -21.96 5.96
CA PRO A 34 -6.42 -21.14 6.67
C PRO A 34 -5.35 -20.54 5.75
N ARG A 35 -4.97 -21.26 4.68
CA ARG A 35 -4.01 -20.76 3.70
C ARG A 35 -4.60 -19.63 2.86
N GLU A 36 -5.86 -19.72 2.53
CA GLU A 36 -6.61 -18.69 1.81
C GLU A 36 -6.68 -17.40 2.62
N ILE A 37 -7.12 -17.49 3.89
CA ILE A 37 -7.19 -16.34 4.81
C ILE A 37 -5.81 -15.70 5.01
N PHE A 38 -4.76 -16.51 5.10
CA PHE A 38 -3.39 -16.01 5.25
C PHE A 38 -2.92 -15.21 4.03
N VAL A 39 -3.21 -15.68 2.82
CA VAL A 39 -2.84 -14.97 1.58
C VAL A 39 -3.62 -13.65 1.45
N ILE A 40 -4.92 -13.66 1.72
CA ILE A 40 -5.73 -12.43 1.72
C ILE A 40 -5.19 -11.45 2.77
N GLY A 41 -4.91 -11.94 3.97
CA GLY A 41 -4.33 -11.14 5.04
C GLY A 41 -3.02 -10.48 4.63
N LEU A 42 -2.11 -11.21 3.99
CA LEU A 42 -0.86 -10.64 3.48
C LEU A 42 -1.11 -9.54 2.43
N ILE A 43 -2.05 -9.76 1.51
CA ILE A 43 -2.37 -8.76 0.48
C ILE A 43 -3.01 -7.51 1.11
N CYS A 44 -3.92 -7.69 2.07
CA CYS A 44 -4.53 -6.59 2.83
C CYS A 44 -3.49 -5.82 3.65
N MET A 45 -2.49 -6.51 4.23
CA MET A 45 -1.38 -5.88 4.94
C MET A 45 -0.54 -4.98 4.04
N ALA A 46 -0.37 -5.30 2.73
CA ALA A 46 0.32 -4.42 1.80
C ALA A 46 -0.39 -3.07 1.67
N GLN A 47 -1.70 -3.09 1.49
CA GLN A 47 -2.51 -1.88 1.40
C GLN A 47 -2.49 -1.09 2.71
N TRP A 48 -2.65 -1.79 3.83
CA TRP A 48 -2.64 -1.18 5.15
C TRP A 48 -1.31 -0.50 5.48
N THR A 49 -0.18 -1.20 5.25
CA THR A 49 1.17 -0.66 5.49
C THR A 49 1.48 0.54 4.62
N THR A 50 1.04 0.53 3.35
CA THR A 50 1.19 1.65 2.42
C THR A 50 0.50 2.90 2.94
N GLN A 51 -0.75 2.78 3.35
CA GLN A 51 -1.55 3.89 3.84
C GLN A 51 -1.13 4.34 5.24
N MET A 52 -0.70 3.40 6.08
CA MET A 52 -0.11 3.70 7.38
C MET A 52 1.13 4.59 7.24
N GLY A 53 2.03 4.26 6.29
CA GLY A 53 3.23 5.05 6.01
C GLY A 53 2.93 6.47 5.54
N LEU A 54 1.85 6.67 4.76
CA LEU A 54 1.38 7.99 4.34
C LEU A 54 0.74 8.75 5.51
N GLY A 55 -0.16 8.11 6.25
CA GLY A 55 -0.87 8.70 7.38
C GLY A 55 0.08 9.18 8.49
N GLN A 56 1.13 8.41 8.79
CA GLN A 56 2.16 8.81 9.74
C GLN A 56 2.85 10.11 9.33
N CYS A 57 3.25 10.22 8.05
CA CYS A 57 3.97 11.38 7.56
C CYS A 57 3.12 12.66 7.63
N ILE A 58 1.84 12.55 7.25
CA ILE A 58 0.91 13.68 7.31
C ILE A 58 0.70 14.14 8.75
N ALA A 59 0.54 13.21 9.69
CA ALA A 59 0.25 13.54 11.09
C ALA A 59 1.39 14.26 11.80
N ILE A 60 2.65 13.94 11.49
CA ILE A 60 3.83 14.52 12.14
C ILE A 60 4.63 15.43 11.22
N LEU A 61 4.02 15.92 10.13
CA LEU A 61 4.70 16.76 9.14
C LEU A 61 5.36 17.99 9.78
N HIS A 62 4.63 18.70 10.60
CA HIS A 62 5.15 19.89 11.31
C HIS A 62 6.27 19.55 12.29
N VAL A 63 6.19 18.39 12.97
CA VAL A 63 7.26 17.94 13.88
C VAL A 63 8.55 17.64 13.12
N ILE A 64 8.42 17.07 11.92
CA ILE A 64 9.56 16.80 11.03
C ILE A 64 10.15 18.12 10.53
N SER A 65 9.31 19.07 10.09
CA SER A 65 9.74 20.39 9.62
C SER A 65 10.49 21.16 10.69
N ASP A 66 9.97 21.20 11.90
CA ASP A 66 10.60 21.89 13.04
C ASP A 66 11.93 21.23 13.43
N HIS A 67 12.01 19.89 13.38
CA HIS A 67 13.24 19.18 13.71
C HIS A 67 14.39 19.48 12.74
N PHE A 68 14.07 19.59 11.45
CA PHE A 68 15.07 19.90 10.41
C PHE A 68 15.23 21.40 10.10
N ASP A 69 14.56 22.27 10.87
CA ASP A 69 14.57 23.74 10.68
C ASP A 69 14.15 24.15 9.26
N ILE A 70 13.15 23.42 8.70
CA ILE A 70 12.61 23.66 7.36
C ILE A 70 11.56 24.76 7.44
N THR A 71 11.91 25.96 6.99
CA THR A 71 11.01 27.12 6.97
C THR A 71 10.31 27.29 5.61
N ASP A 72 10.76 26.57 4.58
CA ASP A 72 10.22 26.66 3.22
C ASP A 72 9.08 25.64 3.01
N PRO A 73 7.82 26.10 2.81
CA PRO A 73 6.68 25.23 2.57
C PRO A 73 6.84 24.30 1.34
N GLY A 74 7.66 24.73 0.38
CA GLY A 74 7.95 23.92 -0.79
C GLY A 74 8.74 22.64 -0.45
N VAL A 75 9.74 22.76 0.43
CA VAL A 75 10.55 21.62 0.89
C VAL A 75 9.70 20.69 1.76
N GLU A 76 8.84 21.26 2.62
CA GLU A 76 7.91 20.50 3.45
C GLU A 76 6.96 19.63 2.59
N ALA A 77 6.43 20.19 1.51
CA ALA A 77 5.56 19.44 0.58
C ALA A 77 6.26 18.23 -0.06
N TRP A 78 7.57 18.32 -0.33
CA TRP A 78 8.34 17.21 -0.90
C TRP A 78 8.47 16.00 0.02
N LEU A 79 8.33 16.14 1.32
CA LEU A 79 8.33 15.03 2.28
C LEU A 79 7.18 14.05 2.03
N ILE A 80 6.04 14.56 1.59
CA ILE A 80 4.86 13.74 1.25
C ILE A 80 4.80 13.45 -0.24
N ALA A 81 5.01 14.49 -1.08
CA ALA A 81 4.88 14.40 -2.52
C ALA A 81 5.87 13.40 -3.12
N GLY A 82 7.10 13.34 -2.63
CA GLY A 82 8.13 12.43 -3.11
C GLY A 82 7.72 10.97 -2.99
N TYR A 83 7.17 10.56 -1.86
CA TYR A 83 6.64 9.21 -1.66
C TYR A 83 5.48 8.90 -2.61
N SER A 84 4.49 9.78 -2.68
CA SER A 84 3.29 9.58 -3.50
C SER A 84 3.61 9.56 -4.99
N LEU A 85 4.52 10.41 -5.44
CA LEU A 85 4.97 10.48 -6.83
C LEU A 85 5.67 9.18 -7.25
N THR A 86 6.53 8.65 -6.38
CA THR A 86 7.22 7.39 -6.64
C THR A 86 6.25 6.23 -6.73
N VAL A 87 5.30 6.13 -5.79
CA VAL A 87 4.25 5.11 -5.84
C VAL A 87 3.48 5.19 -7.16
N GLY A 88 3.01 6.40 -7.54
CA GLY A 88 2.23 6.59 -8.77
C GLY A 88 3.02 6.26 -10.05
N THR A 89 4.29 6.62 -10.10
CA THR A 89 5.14 6.38 -11.27
C THR A 89 5.47 4.90 -11.46
N PHE A 90 5.86 4.22 -10.39
CA PHE A 90 6.33 2.83 -10.47
C PHE A 90 5.20 1.80 -10.50
N ILE A 91 3.98 2.15 -10.15
CA ILE A 91 2.85 1.21 -10.10
C ILE A 91 2.56 0.56 -11.46
N LEU A 92 2.67 1.31 -12.56
CA LEU A 92 2.43 0.82 -13.91
C LEU A 92 3.51 -0.17 -14.37
N PHE A 93 4.78 0.13 -14.11
CA PHE A 93 5.89 -0.75 -14.46
C PHE A 93 5.86 -2.04 -13.65
N SER A 94 5.55 -1.93 -12.38
CA SER A 94 5.52 -3.04 -11.44
C SER A 94 4.47 -4.10 -11.79
N GLY A 95 3.30 -3.69 -12.29
CA GLY A 95 2.28 -4.63 -12.77
C GLY A 95 2.81 -5.52 -13.90
N ARG A 96 3.48 -4.94 -14.88
CA ARG A 96 4.08 -5.68 -16.00
C ARG A 96 5.21 -6.62 -15.57
N ILE A 97 6.05 -6.18 -14.65
CA ILE A 97 7.13 -6.99 -14.09
C ILE A 97 6.55 -8.18 -13.32
N GLY A 98 5.46 -7.96 -12.58
CA GLY A 98 4.77 -9.03 -11.85
C GLY A 98 4.23 -10.15 -12.73
N ASP A 99 3.73 -9.83 -13.92
CA ASP A 99 3.26 -10.80 -14.89
C ASP A 99 4.40 -11.72 -15.41
N LEU A 100 5.63 -11.18 -15.49
CA LEU A 100 6.81 -11.92 -15.97
C LEU A 100 7.48 -12.77 -14.88
N PHE A 101 7.65 -12.21 -13.67
CA PHE A 101 8.42 -12.84 -12.57
C PHE A 101 7.53 -13.55 -11.54
N GLY A 102 6.22 -13.42 -11.67
CA GLY A 102 5.23 -14.01 -10.77
C GLY A 102 4.88 -13.10 -9.58
N TRP A 103 3.59 -12.89 -9.39
CA TRP A 103 3.01 -11.94 -8.42
C TRP A 103 3.43 -12.19 -6.97
N ARG A 104 3.62 -13.46 -6.59
CA ARG A 104 4.02 -13.84 -5.21
C ARG A 104 5.44 -13.38 -4.89
N ASN A 105 6.38 -13.60 -5.81
CA ASN A 105 7.78 -13.20 -5.63
C ASN A 105 7.92 -11.69 -5.59
N MET A 106 7.20 -10.99 -6.47
CA MET A 106 7.16 -9.52 -6.50
C MET A 106 6.61 -8.94 -5.22
N LEU A 107 5.58 -9.55 -4.65
CA LEU A 107 5.00 -9.11 -3.38
C LEU A 107 6.03 -9.21 -2.23
N VAL A 108 6.77 -10.32 -2.15
CA VAL A 108 7.84 -10.49 -1.14
C VAL A 108 8.96 -9.48 -1.35
N ILE A 109 9.41 -9.29 -2.59
CA ILE A 109 10.46 -8.30 -2.93
C ILE A 109 10.01 -6.89 -2.52
N GLY A 110 8.76 -6.51 -2.82
CA GLY A 110 8.21 -5.22 -2.44
C GLY A 110 8.16 -5.00 -0.92
N TYR A 111 7.81 -6.02 -0.14
CA TYR A 111 7.83 -5.94 1.32
C TYR A 111 9.25 -5.79 1.89
N VAL A 112 10.20 -6.58 1.39
CA VAL A 112 11.61 -6.50 1.81
C VAL A 112 12.17 -5.11 1.47
N TRP A 113 11.90 -4.61 0.28
CA TRP A 113 12.31 -3.28 -0.14
C TRP A 113 11.74 -2.20 0.77
N PHE A 114 10.44 -2.27 1.06
CA PHE A 114 9.79 -1.34 1.96
C PHE A 114 10.39 -1.37 3.37
N ALA A 115 10.66 -2.56 3.90
CA ALA A 115 11.26 -2.73 5.23
C ALA A 115 12.67 -2.13 5.31
N VAL A 116 13.52 -2.38 4.32
CA VAL A 116 14.88 -1.83 4.26
C VAL A 116 14.85 -0.30 4.26
N TRP A 117 14.07 0.30 3.37
CA TRP A 117 13.99 1.76 3.27
C TRP A 117 13.25 2.40 4.45
N SER A 118 12.38 1.68 5.13
CA SER A 118 11.79 2.14 6.40
C SER A 118 12.83 2.26 7.50
N ILE A 119 13.77 1.32 7.57
CA ILE A 119 14.90 1.39 8.51
C ILE A 119 15.82 2.57 8.17
N VAL A 120 16.14 2.76 6.87
CA VAL A 120 16.96 3.90 6.44
C VAL A 120 16.28 5.22 6.75
N ALA A 121 14.96 5.34 6.52
CA ALA A 121 14.20 6.53 6.87
C ALA A 121 14.21 6.81 8.38
N GLY A 122 14.12 5.77 9.22
CA GLY A 122 14.25 5.89 10.67
C GLY A 122 15.65 6.35 11.13
N LEU A 123 16.71 5.82 10.52
CA LEU A 123 18.08 6.23 10.83
C LEU A 123 18.41 7.65 10.34
N SER A 124 17.79 8.10 9.25
CA SER A 124 18.03 9.43 8.67
C SER A 124 17.60 10.58 9.61
N TRP A 125 16.80 10.27 10.61
CA TRP A 125 16.45 11.22 11.69
C TRP A 125 17.68 11.82 12.38
N TYR A 126 18.76 11.06 12.53
CA TYR A 126 20.02 11.49 13.13
C TYR A 126 20.98 12.18 12.14
N SER A 127 20.62 12.31 10.87
CA SER A 127 21.50 12.82 9.83
C SER A 127 20.94 14.12 9.22
N ASN A 128 20.54 14.12 7.96
CA ASN A 128 20.11 15.29 7.20
C ASN A 128 18.70 15.10 6.62
N HIS A 129 17.94 16.22 6.50
CA HIS A 129 16.62 16.22 5.86
C HIS A 129 16.68 15.68 4.43
N VAL A 130 17.76 15.92 3.68
CA VAL A 130 17.94 15.43 2.31
C VAL A 130 17.92 13.90 2.28
N LEU A 131 18.65 13.25 3.20
CA LEU A 131 18.65 11.79 3.31
C LEU A 131 17.26 11.25 3.66
N PHE A 132 16.53 11.93 4.51
CA PHE A 132 15.16 11.56 4.86
C PHE A 132 14.23 11.61 3.65
N VAL A 133 14.27 12.70 2.86
CA VAL A 133 13.48 12.83 1.62
C VAL A 133 13.83 11.71 0.63
N PHE A 134 15.11 11.45 0.40
CA PHE A 134 15.55 10.35 -0.47
C PHE A 134 15.06 9.00 0.03
N ALA A 135 15.17 8.72 1.32
CA ALA A 135 14.69 7.47 1.90
C ALA A 135 13.17 7.30 1.70
N ARG A 136 12.39 8.38 1.82
CA ARG A 136 10.94 8.38 1.56
C ARG A 136 10.61 8.12 0.08
N ILE A 137 11.35 8.73 -0.85
CA ILE A 137 11.19 8.48 -2.29
C ILE A 137 11.43 7.00 -2.61
N PHE A 138 12.54 6.43 -2.15
CA PHE A 138 12.86 5.03 -2.40
C PHE A 138 11.92 4.06 -1.65
N GLN A 139 11.45 4.42 -0.47
CA GLN A 139 10.45 3.66 0.27
C GLN A 139 9.15 3.50 -0.54
N GLY A 140 8.75 4.52 -1.33
CA GLY A 140 7.57 4.49 -2.19
C GLY A 140 7.60 3.39 -3.28
N ILE A 141 8.77 2.90 -3.68
CA ILE A 141 8.91 1.80 -4.64
C ILE A 141 8.32 0.50 -4.09
N GLY A 142 8.47 0.23 -2.78
CA GLY A 142 7.93 -0.97 -2.15
C GLY A 142 6.42 -1.15 -2.37
N PRO A 143 5.58 -0.18 -1.94
CA PRO A 143 4.15 -0.18 -2.20
C PRO A 143 3.79 -0.21 -3.68
N ALA A 144 4.54 0.50 -4.53
CA ALA A 144 4.33 0.48 -5.97
C ALA A 144 4.46 -0.95 -6.54
N ILE A 145 5.34 -1.77 -5.97
CA ILE A 145 5.47 -3.19 -6.34
C ILE A 145 4.36 -4.03 -5.71
N CYS A 146 4.03 -3.82 -4.44
CA CYS A 146 3.09 -4.65 -3.72
C CYS A 146 1.65 -4.50 -4.20
N LEU A 147 1.18 -3.28 -4.47
CA LEU A 147 -0.22 -2.99 -4.74
C LEU A 147 -0.76 -3.69 -5.99
N PRO A 148 -0.17 -3.51 -7.20
CA PRO A 148 -0.71 -4.13 -8.40
C PRO A 148 -0.56 -5.65 -8.37
N ASN A 149 0.56 -6.16 -7.83
CA ASN A 149 0.80 -7.60 -7.71
C ASN A 149 -0.13 -8.26 -6.69
N GLY A 150 -0.45 -7.57 -5.60
CA GLY A 150 -1.45 -8.02 -4.64
C GLY A 150 -2.85 -8.12 -5.23
N LEU A 151 -3.27 -7.09 -6.00
CA LEU A 151 -4.56 -7.09 -6.70
C LEU A 151 -4.63 -8.17 -7.79
N ALA A 152 -3.56 -8.35 -8.57
CA ALA A 152 -3.46 -9.39 -9.58
C ALA A 152 -3.57 -10.79 -8.95
N LEU A 153 -2.85 -11.04 -7.86
CA LEU A 153 -2.91 -12.28 -7.11
C LEU A 153 -4.31 -12.54 -6.54
N LEU A 154 -4.96 -11.50 -5.99
CA LEU A 154 -6.32 -11.58 -5.48
C LEU A 154 -7.32 -11.90 -6.60
N GLY A 155 -7.14 -11.28 -7.77
CA GLY A 155 -7.94 -11.52 -8.96
C GLY A 155 -7.80 -12.92 -9.52
N ALA A 156 -6.60 -13.50 -9.44
CA ALA A 156 -6.29 -14.85 -9.91
C ALA A 156 -6.75 -15.95 -8.95
N LEU A 157 -6.79 -15.66 -7.64
CA LEU A 157 -7.23 -16.63 -6.62
C LEU A 157 -8.73 -16.89 -6.64
N TYR A 158 -9.52 -15.90 -7.05
CA TYR A 158 -10.98 -15.98 -7.00
C TYR A 158 -11.60 -15.89 -8.37
N GLY A 159 -12.46 -16.88 -8.68
CA GLY A 159 -13.40 -16.80 -9.79
C GLY A 159 -14.44 -15.68 -9.57
N PRO A 160 -15.18 -15.28 -10.62
CA PRO A 160 -16.22 -14.26 -10.52
C PRO A 160 -17.33 -14.70 -9.53
N GLY A 161 -17.51 -13.96 -8.43
CA GLY A 161 -18.47 -14.31 -7.41
C GLY A 161 -18.43 -13.43 -6.17
N LYS A 162 -19.33 -13.69 -5.21
CA LYS A 162 -19.45 -12.92 -3.95
C LYS A 162 -18.15 -12.92 -3.13
N ARG A 163 -17.40 -14.02 -3.13
CA ARG A 163 -16.11 -14.14 -2.41
C ARG A 163 -15.07 -13.18 -2.95
N LYS A 164 -14.93 -13.08 -4.27
CA LYS A 164 -14.05 -12.11 -4.93
C LYS A 164 -14.40 -10.69 -4.51
N ASN A 165 -15.67 -10.33 -4.59
CA ASN A 165 -16.12 -8.99 -4.23
C ASN A 165 -15.84 -8.65 -2.74
N MET A 166 -16.03 -9.63 -1.84
CA MET A 166 -15.67 -9.45 -0.42
C MET A 166 -14.17 -9.26 -0.20
N ALA A 167 -13.33 -10.01 -0.89
CA ALA A 167 -11.88 -9.90 -0.78
C ALA A 167 -11.38 -8.53 -1.29
N PHE A 168 -11.91 -8.06 -2.42
CA PHE A 168 -11.60 -6.72 -2.94
C PHE A 168 -12.14 -5.60 -2.03
N ALA A 169 -13.33 -5.78 -1.45
CA ALA A 169 -13.89 -4.84 -0.48
C ALA A 169 -13.04 -4.77 0.80
N ALA A 170 -12.57 -5.91 1.31
CA ALA A 170 -11.66 -5.96 2.45
C ALA A 170 -10.32 -5.25 2.15
N PHE A 171 -9.75 -5.51 0.98
CA PHE A 171 -8.54 -4.81 0.53
C PHE A 171 -8.75 -3.29 0.47
N GLY A 172 -9.87 -2.83 -0.11
CA GLY A 172 -10.21 -1.40 -0.17
C GLY A 172 -10.42 -0.78 1.21
N ALA A 173 -11.07 -1.51 2.13
CA ALA A 173 -11.31 -1.04 3.50
C ALA A 173 -10.02 -0.90 4.34
N CYS A 174 -8.96 -1.64 3.99
CA CYS A 174 -7.65 -1.51 4.66
C CYS A 174 -7.00 -0.14 4.42
N ALA A 175 -7.34 0.56 3.34
CA ALA A 175 -6.76 1.87 3.02
C ALA A 175 -7.10 2.95 4.06
N PRO A 176 -8.37 3.29 4.32
CA PRO A 176 -8.72 4.31 5.31
C PRO A 176 -8.33 3.88 6.73
N VAL A 177 -8.49 2.59 7.07
CA VAL A 177 -8.09 2.06 8.37
C VAL A 177 -6.58 2.21 8.59
N GLY A 178 -5.77 1.88 7.59
CA GLY A 178 -4.31 2.04 7.64
C GLY A 178 -3.89 3.50 7.84
N SER A 179 -4.51 4.43 7.14
CA SER A 179 -4.23 5.86 7.27
C SER A 179 -4.55 6.40 8.67
N VAL A 180 -5.73 6.08 9.19
CA VAL A 180 -6.15 6.50 10.55
C VAL A 180 -5.24 5.88 11.62
N CYS A 181 -4.96 4.57 11.52
CA CYS A 181 -4.05 3.92 12.45
C CYS A 181 -2.65 4.54 12.40
N GLY A 182 -2.13 4.81 11.19
CA GLY A 182 -0.82 5.46 11.02
C GLY A 182 -0.75 6.81 11.69
N SER A 183 -1.77 7.66 11.49
CA SER A 183 -1.85 8.98 12.11
C SER A 183 -1.94 8.90 13.63
N LEU A 184 -2.73 7.97 14.18
CA LEU A 184 -2.85 7.76 15.62
C LEU A 184 -1.54 7.27 16.24
N PHE A 185 -0.87 6.27 15.63
CA PHE A 185 0.40 5.77 16.11
C PHE A 185 1.49 6.85 16.09
N ALA A 186 1.58 7.63 15.01
CA ALA A 186 2.55 8.71 14.91
C ALA A 186 2.27 9.81 15.93
N GLY A 187 1.01 10.21 16.11
CA GLY A 187 0.63 11.20 17.11
C GLY A 187 0.92 10.74 18.54
N LEU A 188 0.57 9.50 18.89
CA LEU A 188 0.86 8.92 20.20
C LEU A 188 2.37 8.81 20.45
N TRP A 189 3.13 8.38 19.44
CA TRP A 189 4.59 8.29 19.56
C TRP A 189 5.24 9.65 19.72
N ALA A 190 4.79 10.66 18.97
CA ALA A 190 5.24 12.02 19.12
C ALA A 190 4.94 12.57 20.53
N LEU A 191 3.78 12.26 21.10
CA LEU A 191 3.41 12.66 22.45
C LEU A 191 4.24 11.98 23.55
N THR A 192 4.60 10.70 23.39
CA THR A 192 5.28 9.92 24.43
C THR A 192 6.79 10.12 24.42
N TRP A 193 7.38 10.23 23.22
CA TRP A 193 8.84 10.33 23.05
C TRP A 193 9.32 11.79 22.97
N TRP A 194 8.42 12.74 22.62
CA TRP A 194 8.71 14.16 22.51
C TRP A 194 7.79 15.04 23.35
N PRO A 195 7.75 14.87 24.66
CA PRO A 195 6.84 15.65 25.51
C PRO A 195 7.16 17.15 25.51
N CYS A 196 8.41 17.57 25.25
CA CYS A 196 8.80 18.97 25.30
C CYS A 196 8.46 19.77 24.04
N GLU A 197 8.58 19.18 22.84
CA GLU A 197 8.29 19.91 21.60
C GLU A 197 6.83 19.90 21.21
N TYR A 198 6.15 18.78 21.42
CA TYR A 198 4.70 18.72 21.20
C TYR A 198 3.93 19.60 22.19
N SER A 199 4.41 19.70 23.41
CA SER A 199 3.87 20.66 24.42
C SER A 199 4.01 22.11 23.95
N ARG A 200 5.06 22.47 23.23
CA ARG A 200 5.23 23.76 22.59
C ARG A 200 4.23 24.00 21.46
N MET A 201 3.95 23.00 20.63
CA MET A 201 2.96 23.11 19.53
C MET A 201 1.52 23.21 20.04
N VAL A 202 1.14 22.40 21.01
CA VAL A 202 -0.21 22.43 21.60
C VAL A 202 -0.39 23.65 22.49
N CYS A 203 0.66 24.11 23.19
CA CYS A 203 0.67 25.35 23.96
C CYS A 203 1.05 26.59 23.16
N GLY A 204 1.44 26.48 21.88
CA GLY A 204 1.76 27.62 21.02
C GLY A 204 0.63 28.66 20.89
N GLY A 205 -0.61 28.23 21.18
CA GLY A 205 -1.72 29.17 21.41
C GLY A 205 -1.71 29.88 22.79
N CYS A 206 -0.97 29.36 23.77
CA CYS A 206 -0.93 29.90 25.13
C CYS A 206 0.37 30.62 25.51
N VAL A 207 1.46 30.47 24.76
CA VAL A 207 2.79 31.07 25.08
C VAL A 207 2.84 32.57 24.82
N GLY A 208 1.85 33.13 24.11
CA GLY A 208 1.69 34.60 24.06
C GLY A 208 1.39 35.28 25.44
N TRP A 209 1.09 34.49 26.46
CA TRP A 209 0.73 35.00 27.80
C TRP A 209 1.82 34.86 28.86
N CYS A 210 2.91 34.18 28.60
CA CYS A 210 3.96 33.93 29.61
C CYS A 210 5.26 34.73 29.38
N GLN A 211 5.27 35.70 28.44
CA GLN A 211 6.35 36.65 28.24
C GLN A 211 5.88 38.12 28.44
N ARG A 212 5.08 38.37 29.45
CA ARG A 212 4.93 39.70 30.05
C ARG A 212 5.10 39.63 31.56
#